data_aad8345c935aa6527ed315696ed1c699
#
_entry.id   aad8345c935aa6527ed315696ed1c699
#
_cell.length_a   1.000
_cell.length_b   1.000
_cell.length_c   1.000
_cell.angle_alpha   90.00
_cell.angle_beta   90.00
_cell.angle_gamma   90.00
#
_symmetry.space_group_name_H-M   'P 1'
#
loop_
_entity.id
_entity.type
_entity.pdbx_description
1 polymer ?
#
loop_
_entity_poly.entity_id
_entity_poly.type
_entity_poly.pdbx_seq_one_letter_code
_entity_poly.pdbx_strand_id
1 'polypeptide(L)'
;ALLGDIKKKFGILILHDTDSSFVITHELGHALGLGHSNFLSCEDKAKDGPWGSNCKGVEYGGTIDPMGNLDTRSSFSTYHQWRMGFIDDSQVKQVWQSEVVSLAPSDFADGIKAIFIRDGKAGYWIEYRRKTDGVAYKPGLAIYRLDPPPVSAIVSPNPEDDSGAEFPAVLGTDIWMLNLDDYRYKTSADLSGSMTGLTATTYSGNVSFSALPSETGAVVTITKKADVTPPPVPAVLPVEQWRSPNMTIIKQGFEDADTAISGYEGQINGVVQTLKAVDVDGWQPTYLSPFVAPKTLYVRDLPEGSYTFAMRAIDIIGNKSDWSKTQKVTVDLGRPT
;
A
#
# COMPACT_ATOMS: atom_id res chain seq x y z
N ALA A 1 -3.52 -16.16 1.83
CA ALA A 1 -2.49 -16.15 2.89
C ALA A 1 -2.77 -15.15 4.03
N LEU A 2 -3.64 -14.16 3.84
CA LEU A 2 -4.01 -13.16 4.87
C LEU A 2 -4.92 -13.72 6.00
N LEU A 3 -5.66 -14.78 5.77
CA LEU A 3 -6.49 -15.44 6.78
C LEU A 3 -5.70 -15.95 8.01
N GLY A 4 -4.38 -16.16 7.87
CA GLY A 4 -3.50 -16.53 8.99
C GLY A 4 -3.28 -15.42 10.00
N ASP A 5 -3.27 -14.15 9.55
CA ASP A 5 -3.02 -12.99 10.40
C ASP A 5 -4.29 -12.47 11.10
N ILE A 6 -5.45 -12.61 10.46
CA ILE A 6 -6.74 -12.27 11.05
C ILE A 6 -6.98 -13.10 12.32
N LYS A 7 -6.59 -14.37 12.36
CA LYS A 7 -6.75 -15.25 13.52
C LYS A 7 -5.99 -14.80 14.79
N LYS A 8 -5.04 -13.88 14.67
CA LYS A 8 -4.23 -13.38 15.80
C LYS A 8 -4.68 -12.04 16.38
N LYS A 9 -5.67 -11.38 15.78
CA LYS A 9 -6.06 -10.00 16.13
C LYS A 9 -7.53 -9.82 16.48
N PHE A 10 -8.23 -10.87 16.91
CA PHE A 10 -9.60 -10.70 17.39
C PHE A 10 -9.62 -9.86 18.67
N GLY A 11 -10.03 -8.62 18.51
CA GLY A 11 -10.41 -7.77 19.63
C GLY A 11 -11.75 -8.19 20.22
N ILE A 12 -12.02 -7.77 21.45
CA ILE A 12 -13.35 -7.89 22.05
C ILE A 12 -14.16 -6.67 21.60
N LEU A 13 -15.24 -6.90 20.90
CA LEU A 13 -16.20 -5.86 20.52
C LEU A 13 -17.16 -5.65 21.71
N ILE A 14 -17.11 -4.48 22.32
CA ILE A 14 -18.06 -4.06 23.35
C ILE A 14 -18.94 -2.96 22.76
N LEU A 15 -20.20 -3.29 22.50
CA LEU A 15 -21.17 -2.32 22.04
C LEU A 15 -21.99 -1.81 23.23
N HIS A 16 -21.97 -0.50 23.44
CA HIS A 16 -22.80 0.14 24.44
C HIS A 16 -24.06 0.68 23.77
N ASP A 17 -25.20 0.03 24.01
CA ASP A 17 -26.57 0.52 23.77
C ASP A 17 -26.78 1.21 22.41
N THR A 18 -26.27 0.58 21.32
CA THR A 18 -26.43 1.11 19.97
C THR A 18 -27.19 0.14 19.08
N ASP A 19 -28.27 0.61 18.45
CA ASP A 19 -29.04 -0.10 17.43
C ASP A 19 -28.54 0.20 16.02
N SER A 20 -27.52 1.05 15.87
CA SER A 20 -27.00 1.46 14.58
C SER A 20 -26.19 0.34 13.94
N SER A 21 -26.68 -0.23 12.86
CA SER A 21 -25.94 -1.20 12.04
C SER A 21 -24.62 -0.64 11.50
N PHE A 22 -24.57 0.68 11.30
CA PHE A 22 -23.36 1.38 10.89
C PHE A 22 -22.27 1.27 11.96
N VAL A 23 -22.57 1.63 13.21
CA VAL A 23 -21.60 1.55 14.32
C VAL A 23 -21.14 0.11 14.50
N ILE A 24 -22.05 -0.85 14.46
CA ILE A 24 -21.69 -2.28 14.56
C ILE A 24 -20.72 -2.69 13.46
N THR A 25 -20.98 -2.27 12.22
CA THR A 25 -20.14 -2.59 11.07
C THR A 25 -18.76 -1.91 11.18
N HIS A 26 -18.72 -0.68 11.66
CA HIS A 26 -17.50 0.08 11.88
C HIS A 26 -16.60 -0.60 12.93
N GLU A 27 -17.16 -0.86 14.12
CA GLU A 27 -16.42 -1.50 15.20
C GLU A 27 -15.99 -2.94 14.87
N LEU A 28 -16.84 -3.67 14.12
CA LEU A 28 -16.43 -4.98 13.60
C LEU A 28 -15.24 -4.87 12.64
N GLY A 29 -15.19 -3.82 11.82
CA GLY A 29 -14.04 -3.51 10.97
C GLY A 29 -12.76 -3.37 11.79
N HIS A 30 -12.78 -2.63 12.89
CA HIS A 30 -11.65 -2.53 13.81
C HIS A 30 -11.27 -3.87 14.43
N ALA A 31 -12.24 -4.66 14.84
CA ALA A 31 -11.99 -6.01 15.36
C ALA A 31 -11.32 -6.93 14.32
N LEU A 32 -11.54 -6.69 13.04
CA LEU A 32 -10.89 -7.37 11.92
C LEU A 32 -9.54 -6.73 11.52
N GLY A 33 -9.10 -5.67 12.22
CA GLY A 33 -7.81 -5.03 12.01
C GLY A 33 -7.81 -3.93 10.95
N LEU A 34 -8.98 -3.38 10.63
CA LEU A 34 -9.07 -2.22 9.74
C LEU A 34 -8.84 -0.92 10.52
N GLY A 35 -8.17 0.04 9.88
CA GLY A 35 -8.10 1.42 10.30
C GLY A 35 -9.26 2.25 9.74
N HIS A 36 -9.19 3.56 9.95
CA HIS A 36 -10.22 4.47 9.48
C HIS A 36 -10.12 4.76 7.97
N SER A 37 -11.26 5.08 7.38
CA SER A 37 -11.35 5.73 6.09
C SER A 37 -11.42 7.24 6.33
N ASN A 38 -10.33 7.90 6.10
CA ASN A 38 -10.12 9.31 6.37
C ASN A 38 -10.20 10.13 5.07
N PHE A 39 -10.05 11.42 5.19
CA PHE A 39 -10.11 12.36 4.10
C PHE A 39 -8.84 13.20 4.02
N LEU A 40 -8.35 13.42 2.81
CA LEU A 40 -7.24 14.31 2.53
C LEU A 40 -7.79 15.71 2.22
N SER A 41 -7.57 16.68 3.10
CA SER A 41 -7.96 18.07 2.91
C SER A 41 -6.73 18.92 2.59
N CYS A 42 -6.73 19.55 1.42
CA CYS A 42 -5.64 20.40 0.97
C CYS A 42 -6.07 21.84 0.80
N GLU A 43 -5.12 22.77 0.96
CA GLU A 43 -5.30 24.20 0.70
C GLU A 43 -5.47 24.46 -0.81
N ASP A 44 -6.00 25.64 -1.16
CA ASP A 44 -6.15 26.12 -2.54
C ASP A 44 -6.88 25.14 -3.49
N LYS A 45 -7.78 24.31 -2.95
CA LYS A 45 -8.53 23.29 -3.70
C LYS A 45 -7.62 22.25 -4.38
N ALA A 46 -6.39 22.11 -3.94
CA ALA A 46 -5.54 21.01 -4.38
C ALA A 46 -6.18 19.68 -4.01
N LYS A 47 -6.11 18.71 -4.90
CA LYS A 47 -6.68 17.37 -4.69
C LYS A 47 -5.72 16.45 -3.94
N ASP A 48 -4.43 16.78 -3.98
CA ASP A 48 -3.34 16.05 -3.36
C ASP A 48 -2.18 17.01 -3.06
N GLY A 49 -1.34 16.67 -2.09
CA GLY A 49 -0.20 17.50 -1.71
C GLY A 49 0.65 16.88 -0.59
N PRO A 50 1.78 17.50 -0.27
CA PRO A 50 2.62 17.02 0.81
C PRO A 50 1.91 17.21 2.17
N TRP A 51 2.07 16.20 3.04
CA TRP A 51 1.53 16.24 4.39
C TRP A 51 2.10 17.38 5.23
N GLY A 52 1.26 18.03 6.00
CA GLY A 52 1.63 19.03 6.99
C GLY A 52 1.89 20.43 6.45
N SER A 53 2.31 20.59 5.20
CA SER A 53 2.52 21.89 4.57
C SER A 53 1.28 22.39 3.82
N ASN A 54 0.70 21.53 2.99
CA ASN A 54 -0.46 21.86 2.16
C ASN A 54 -1.68 21.03 2.47
N CYS A 55 -1.49 19.81 2.97
CA CYS A 55 -2.57 18.87 3.20
C CYS A 55 -2.58 18.37 4.63
N LYS A 56 -3.79 18.15 5.14
CA LYS A 56 -4.07 17.56 6.45
C LYS A 56 -4.94 16.33 6.27
N GLY A 57 -4.77 15.37 7.16
CA GLY A 57 -5.67 14.25 7.29
C GLY A 57 -6.86 14.64 8.17
N VAL A 58 -8.08 14.49 7.67
CA VAL A 58 -9.31 14.64 8.44
C VAL A 58 -9.79 13.25 8.82
N GLU A 59 -9.73 12.94 10.09
CA GLU A 59 -10.13 11.64 10.61
C GLU A 59 -11.63 11.39 10.34
N TYR A 60 -12.00 10.14 10.05
CA TYR A 60 -13.35 9.70 9.66
C TYR A 60 -13.95 10.39 8.42
N GLY A 61 -13.22 11.26 7.75
CA GLY A 61 -13.77 12.05 6.63
C GLY A 61 -14.07 11.26 5.35
N GLY A 62 -13.68 10.00 5.25
CA GLY A 62 -13.93 9.12 4.10
C GLY A 62 -15.37 8.62 4.04
N THR A 63 -16.26 9.41 3.47
CA THR A 63 -17.72 9.25 3.56
C THR A 63 -18.34 8.14 2.71
N ILE A 64 -17.55 7.37 1.96
CA ILE A 64 -18.03 6.28 1.09
C ILE A 64 -17.57 4.89 1.54
N ASP A 65 -17.06 4.78 2.75
CA ASP A 65 -16.58 3.55 3.37
C ASP A 65 -17.13 3.47 4.80
N PRO A 66 -17.62 2.32 5.28
CA PRO A 66 -18.09 2.16 6.65
C PRO A 66 -17.06 2.52 7.72
N MET A 67 -15.75 2.50 7.40
CA MET A 67 -14.70 2.95 8.32
C MET A 67 -14.54 4.47 8.39
N GLY A 68 -15.41 5.23 7.73
CA GLY A 68 -15.54 6.69 7.86
C GLY A 68 -16.67 7.10 8.81
N ASN A 69 -17.09 8.36 8.74
CA ASN A 69 -18.05 8.97 9.72
C ASN A 69 -19.52 9.00 9.27
N LEU A 70 -19.90 8.43 8.16
CA LEU A 70 -21.29 8.53 7.73
C LEU A 70 -21.96 7.16 7.71
N ASP A 71 -23.24 7.16 8.12
CA ASP A 71 -24.17 6.05 7.89
C ASP A 71 -24.39 5.90 6.39
N THR A 72 -23.33 5.47 5.71
CA THR A 72 -23.37 5.19 4.30
C THR A 72 -23.76 3.73 4.12
N ARG A 73 -24.80 3.47 3.33
CA ARG A 73 -25.13 2.12 2.84
C ARG A 73 -24.10 1.63 1.82
N SER A 74 -22.89 2.16 1.89
CA SER A 74 -21.77 1.86 1.00
C SER A 74 -21.05 0.58 1.46
N SER A 75 -20.48 -0.14 0.53
CA SER A 75 -19.56 -1.23 0.83
C SER A 75 -18.22 -0.69 1.33
N PHE A 76 -17.47 -1.51 2.05
CA PHE A 76 -16.07 -1.21 2.34
C PHE A 76 -15.29 -0.86 1.07
N SER A 77 -14.28 -0.01 1.19
CA SER A 77 -13.31 0.21 0.11
C SER A 77 -12.68 -1.12 -0.31
N THR A 78 -12.29 -1.21 -1.56
CA THR A 78 -11.60 -2.42 -2.05
C THR A 78 -10.26 -2.65 -1.32
N TYR A 79 -9.64 -1.60 -0.76
CA TYR A 79 -8.48 -1.77 0.13
C TYR A 79 -8.85 -2.52 1.41
N HIS A 80 -9.92 -2.12 2.10
CA HIS A 80 -10.39 -2.80 3.29
C HIS A 80 -10.89 -4.22 2.97
N GLN A 81 -11.60 -4.40 1.84
CA GLN A 81 -12.01 -5.74 1.38
C GLN A 81 -10.80 -6.64 1.12
N TRP A 82 -9.75 -6.11 0.50
CA TRP A 82 -8.51 -6.84 0.27
C TRP A 82 -7.80 -7.18 1.59
N ARG A 83 -7.77 -6.24 2.55
CA ARG A 83 -7.22 -6.48 3.90
C ARG A 83 -7.96 -7.59 4.65
N MET A 84 -9.27 -7.70 4.45
CA MET A 84 -10.11 -8.75 5.02
C MET A 84 -10.06 -10.08 4.25
N GLY A 85 -9.44 -10.12 3.08
CA GLY A 85 -9.36 -11.31 2.23
C GLY A 85 -10.60 -11.57 1.39
N PHE A 86 -11.50 -10.59 1.22
CA PHE A 86 -12.63 -10.67 0.30
C PHE A 86 -12.24 -10.39 -1.16
N ILE A 87 -11.12 -9.77 -1.37
CA ILE A 87 -10.49 -9.51 -2.67
C ILE A 87 -9.12 -10.16 -2.66
N ASP A 88 -8.84 -10.98 -3.67
CA ASP A 88 -7.56 -11.64 -3.86
C ASP A 88 -6.52 -10.71 -4.51
N ASP A 89 -5.23 -11.02 -4.33
CA ASP A 89 -4.12 -10.29 -4.98
C ASP A 89 -4.25 -10.25 -6.51
N SER A 90 -4.84 -11.29 -7.11
CA SER A 90 -5.11 -11.36 -8.55
C SER A 90 -6.15 -10.35 -9.05
N GLN A 91 -6.98 -9.81 -8.15
CA GLN A 91 -7.98 -8.78 -8.44
C GLN A 91 -7.43 -7.35 -8.23
N VAL A 92 -6.16 -7.24 -7.82
CA VAL A 92 -5.46 -5.96 -7.64
C VAL A 92 -4.37 -5.82 -8.68
N LYS A 93 -4.51 -4.84 -9.57
CA LYS A 93 -3.51 -4.55 -10.59
C LYS A 93 -2.44 -3.62 -10.02
N GLN A 94 -1.22 -4.10 -9.92
CA GLN A 94 -0.06 -3.26 -9.63
C GLN A 94 0.40 -2.58 -10.93
N VAL A 95 0.57 -1.25 -10.88
CA VAL A 95 0.97 -0.45 -12.04
C VAL A 95 2.31 0.23 -11.75
N TRP A 96 3.29 -0.04 -12.60
CA TRP A 96 4.65 0.46 -12.45
C TRP A 96 5.10 1.38 -13.59
N GLN A 97 4.34 1.42 -14.67
CA GLN A 97 4.55 2.27 -15.84
C GLN A 97 3.19 2.66 -16.43
N SER A 98 3.18 3.51 -17.45
CA SER A 98 1.94 3.90 -18.13
C SER A 98 1.24 2.68 -18.73
N GLU A 99 -0.03 2.52 -18.43
CA GLU A 99 -0.87 1.45 -19.00
C GLU A 99 -2.37 1.79 -18.93
N VAL A 100 -3.18 0.97 -19.60
CA VAL A 100 -4.64 1.06 -19.57
C VAL A 100 -5.19 -0.16 -18.85
N VAL A 101 -6.05 0.06 -17.86
CA VAL A 101 -6.63 -1.00 -17.03
C VAL A 101 -8.14 -0.95 -17.11
N SER A 102 -8.75 -2.10 -17.37
CA SER A 102 -10.20 -2.27 -17.21
C SER A 102 -10.51 -2.58 -15.75
N LEU A 103 -11.18 -1.67 -15.07
CA LEU A 103 -11.49 -1.73 -13.65
C LEU A 103 -12.96 -2.08 -13.45
N ALA A 104 -13.23 -3.19 -12.79
CA ALA A 104 -14.57 -3.59 -12.41
C ALA A 104 -15.09 -2.73 -11.25
N PRO A 105 -16.42 -2.53 -11.11
CA PRO A 105 -16.99 -1.87 -9.96
C PRO A 105 -16.61 -2.59 -8.66
N SER A 106 -16.46 -1.83 -7.59
CA SER A 106 -16.06 -2.36 -6.27
C SER A 106 -17.01 -3.44 -5.72
N ASP A 107 -18.26 -3.43 -6.14
CA ASP A 107 -19.33 -4.33 -5.71
C ASP A 107 -19.55 -5.54 -6.64
N PHE A 108 -18.79 -5.70 -7.73
CA PHE A 108 -18.88 -6.89 -8.60
C PHE A 108 -18.09 -8.05 -7.98
N ALA A 109 -18.39 -9.29 -8.38
CA ALA A 109 -17.67 -10.47 -7.93
C ALA A 109 -16.31 -10.61 -8.63
N ASP A 110 -16.26 -10.38 -9.93
CA ASP A 110 -15.14 -10.69 -10.80
C ASP A 110 -14.40 -9.45 -11.31
N GLY A 111 -13.25 -9.66 -11.93
CA GLY A 111 -12.43 -8.65 -12.59
C GLY A 111 -11.41 -7.97 -11.68
N ILE A 112 -10.65 -7.06 -12.26
CA ILE A 112 -9.72 -6.21 -11.51
C ILE A 112 -10.54 -5.18 -10.72
N LYS A 113 -10.44 -5.22 -9.42
CA LYS A 113 -11.22 -4.40 -8.48
C LYS A 113 -10.51 -3.12 -8.07
N ALA A 114 -9.19 -3.19 -8.09
CA ALA A 114 -8.36 -2.09 -7.64
C ALA A 114 -7.08 -1.97 -8.46
N ILE A 115 -6.55 -0.77 -8.46
CA ILE A 115 -5.21 -0.47 -8.97
C ILE A 115 -4.38 0.01 -7.80
N PHE A 116 -3.19 -0.56 -7.64
CA PHE A 116 -2.16 -0.03 -6.76
C PHE A 116 -1.05 0.59 -7.59
N ILE A 117 -0.62 1.80 -7.23
CA ILE A 117 0.49 2.50 -7.87
C ILE A 117 1.29 3.30 -6.84
N ARG A 118 2.60 3.39 -7.05
CA ARG A 118 3.48 4.24 -6.25
C ARG A 118 3.88 5.49 -7.01
N ASP A 119 4.04 6.58 -6.26
CA ASP A 119 4.64 7.82 -6.69
C ASP A 119 5.56 8.33 -5.59
N GLY A 120 6.84 8.07 -5.73
CA GLY A 120 7.83 8.30 -4.69
C GLY A 120 7.50 7.50 -3.41
N LYS A 121 7.34 8.22 -2.30
CA LYS A 121 6.98 7.62 -1.00
C LYS A 121 5.49 7.42 -0.78
N ALA A 122 4.65 7.93 -1.68
CA ALA A 122 3.21 7.76 -1.59
C ALA A 122 2.74 6.51 -2.33
N GLY A 123 1.90 5.71 -1.67
CA GLY A 123 1.14 4.63 -2.29
C GLY A 123 -0.27 5.11 -2.56
N TYR A 124 -0.79 4.79 -3.73
CA TYR A 124 -2.16 5.11 -4.11
C TYR A 124 -2.93 3.84 -4.42
N TRP A 125 -4.12 3.77 -3.87
CA TRP A 125 -5.09 2.72 -4.16
C TRP A 125 -6.27 3.33 -4.87
N ILE A 126 -6.67 2.77 -6.01
CA ILE A 126 -7.70 3.32 -6.87
C ILE A 126 -8.76 2.24 -7.08
N GLU A 127 -10.02 2.61 -6.89
CA GLU A 127 -11.18 1.77 -7.20
C GLU A 127 -12.21 2.54 -8.02
N TYR A 128 -13.09 1.83 -8.69
CA TYR A 128 -14.24 2.40 -9.37
C TYR A 128 -15.51 2.15 -8.57
N ARG A 129 -16.21 3.24 -8.24
CA ARG A 129 -17.53 3.23 -7.61
C ARG A 129 -18.59 3.59 -8.64
N ARG A 130 -19.53 2.69 -8.88
CA ARG A 130 -20.74 2.98 -9.66
C ARG A 130 -21.81 3.56 -8.76
N LYS A 131 -22.81 4.23 -9.33
CA LYS A 131 -23.97 4.68 -8.57
C LYS A 131 -24.74 3.47 -8.05
N THR A 132 -24.97 3.45 -6.76
CA THR A 132 -25.83 2.46 -6.10
C THR A 132 -27.00 3.19 -5.45
N ASP A 133 -28.18 2.62 -5.44
CA ASP A 133 -29.37 3.25 -4.85
C ASP A 133 -29.15 3.53 -3.36
N GLY A 134 -29.50 4.74 -2.94
CA GLY A 134 -29.38 5.20 -1.56
C GLY A 134 -27.99 5.71 -1.16
N VAL A 135 -27.03 5.82 -2.09
CA VAL A 135 -25.69 6.35 -1.82
C VAL A 135 -25.51 7.72 -2.47
N ALA A 136 -24.97 8.68 -1.70
CA ALA A 136 -24.86 10.08 -2.08
C ALA A 136 -23.54 10.44 -2.79
N TYR A 137 -22.98 9.55 -3.63
CA TYR A 137 -21.79 9.88 -4.44
C TYR A 137 -22.05 9.72 -5.93
N LYS A 138 -21.28 10.43 -6.74
CA LYS A 138 -21.30 10.28 -8.20
C LYS A 138 -20.46 9.06 -8.62
N PRO A 139 -20.84 8.35 -9.70
CA PRO A 139 -19.98 7.31 -10.26
C PRO A 139 -18.60 7.89 -10.64
N GLY A 140 -17.55 7.18 -10.28
CA GLY A 140 -16.20 7.63 -10.58
C GLY A 140 -15.11 6.84 -9.85
N LEU A 141 -13.88 7.28 -10.02
CA LEU A 141 -12.76 6.76 -9.25
C LEU A 141 -12.79 7.31 -7.83
N ALA A 142 -12.62 6.43 -6.86
CA ALA A 142 -12.19 6.77 -5.53
C ALA A 142 -10.68 6.47 -5.42
N ILE A 143 -9.91 7.44 -4.97
CA ILE A 143 -8.45 7.33 -4.86
C ILE A 143 -8.07 7.58 -3.41
N TYR A 144 -7.30 6.67 -2.86
CA TYR A 144 -6.83 6.71 -1.48
C TYR A 144 -5.31 6.76 -1.45
N ARG A 145 -4.76 7.65 -0.65
CA ARG A 145 -3.36 7.57 -0.23
C ARG A 145 -3.22 6.61 0.93
N LEU A 146 -2.16 5.83 0.91
CA LEU A 146 -1.86 4.82 1.92
C LEU A 146 -0.72 5.24 2.85
N ASP A 147 0.08 6.26 2.48
CA ASP A 147 1.13 6.78 3.33
C ASP A 147 0.52 7.60 4.49
N PRO A 148 0.89 7.30 5.74
CA PRO A 148 0.32 8.00 6.89
C PRO A 148 0.82 9.44 6.96
N PRO A 149 -0.05 10.40 7.31
CA PRO A 149 0.38 11.73 7.69
C PRO A 149 1.19 11.71 8.99
N PRO A 150 2.05 12.69 9.24
CA PRO A 150 2.57 12.91 10.57
C PRO A 150 1.42 13.28 11.51
N VAL A 151 1.48 12.88 12.79
CA VAL A 151 0.42 13.10 13.78
C VAL A 151 -0.02 14.57 13.83
N SER A 152 0.92 15.50 13.71
CA SER A 152 0.65 16.96 13.68
C SER A 152 -0.18 17.44 12.47
N ALA A 153 -0.33 16.60 11.44
CA ALA A 153 -1.13 16.89 10.26
C ALA A 153 -2.50 16.20 10.28
N ILE A 154 -2.87 15.54 11.37
CA ILE A 154 -4.19 14.92 11.55
C ILE A 154 -5.07 15.94 12.31
N VAL A 155 -6.28 16.15 11.82
CA VAL A 155 -7.28 17.00 12.47
C VAL A 155 -8.55 16.18 12.74
N SER A 156 -9.11 16.37 13.91
CA SER A 156 -10.43 15.81 14.23
C SER A 156 -11.51 16.52 13.42
N PRO A 157 -12.53 15.80 12.94
CA PRO A 157 -13.69 16.42 12.30
C PRO A 157 -14.51 17.27 13.26
N ASN A 158 -14.40 17.04 14.56
CA ASN A 158 -15.04 17.81 15.61
C ASN A 158 -13.98 18.60 16.39
N PRO A 159 -13.81 19.91 16.12
CA PRO A 159 -12.83 20.73 16.81
C PRO A 159 -13.10 20.93 18.32
N GLU A 160 -14.28 20.56 18.81
CA GLU A 160 -14.63 20.59 20.24
C GLU A 160 -14.26 19.29 20.96
N ASP A 161 -13.93 18.25 20.22
CA ASP A 161 -13.48 16.97 20.75
C ASP A 161 -11.94 16.96 20.79
N ASP A 162 -11.38 17.39 21.93
CA ASP A 162 -9.93 17.41 22.16
C ASP A 162 -9.34 15.99 22.31
N SER A 163 -10.18 14.95 22.18
CA SER A 163 -9.77 13.55 22.22
C SER A 163 -9.07 13.07 20.92
N GLY A 164 -9.11 13.88 19.85
CA GLY A 164 -8.63 13.54 18.51
C GLY A 164 -7.12 13.31 18.36
N ALA A 165 -6.33 13.42 19.43
CA ALA A 165 -4.89 13.17 19.39
C ALA A 165 -4.48 11.82 20.04
N GLU A 166 -5.41 11.06 20.60
CA GLU A 166 -5.06 9.89 21.41
C GLU A 166 -5.03 8.55 20.66
N PHE A 167 -5.53 8.50 19.44
CA PHE A 167 -5.39 7.29 18.63
C PHE A 167 -4.30 7.51 17.59
N PRO A 168 -3.08 7.01 17.83
CA PRO A 168 -2.11 6.95 16.76
C PRO A 168 -2.75 6.16 15.64
N ALA A 169 -2.82 6.75 14.44
CA ALA A 169 -3.24 6.07 13.22
C ALA A 169 -2.75 4.63 13.27
N VAL A 170 -3.67 3.66 13.18
CA VAL A 170 -3.31 2.25 13.32
C VAL A 170 -2.37 1.95 12.17
N LEU A 171 -1.09 1.91 12.47
CA LEU A 171 0.02 1.93 11.54
C LEU A 171 -0.22 0.98 10.36
N GLY A 172 -0.45 1.55 9.19
CA GLY A 172 -0.51 0.85 7.91
C GLY A 172 -1.87 0.31 7.49
N THR A 173 -2.97 0.69 8.15
CA THR A 173 -4.33 0.26 7.76
C THR A 173 -5.30 1.42 7.51
N ASP A 174 -4.95 2.64 7.90
CA ASP A 174 -5.72 3.83 7.55
C ASP A 174 -5.57 4.17 6.06
N ILE A 175 -6.65 4.68 5.47
CA ILE A 175 -6.66 5.18 4.10
C ILE A 175 -7.12 6.63 4.09
N TRP A 176 -6.54 7.42 3.16
CA TRP A 176 -6.74 8.87 3.06
C TRP A 176 -7.32 9.22 1.71
N MET A 177 -8.63 9.40 1.65
CA MET A 177 -9.36 9.63 0.42
C MET A 177 -9.09 11.01 -0.17
N LEU A 178 -8.74 11.08 -1.46
CA LEU A 178 -8.55 12.33 -2.18
C LEU A 178 -9.88 13.00 -2.50
N ASN A 179 -9.89 14.33 -2.45
CA ASN A 179 -11.04 15.14 -2.84
C ASN A 179 -11.04 15.41 -4.35
N LEU A 180 -11.71 14.59 -5.13
CA LEU A 180 -11.65 14.69 -6.59
C LEU A 180 -12.67 15.66 -7.21
N ASP A 181 -13.78 15.96 -6.54
CA ASP A 181 -14.87 16.80 -7.06
C ASP A 181 -15.29 17.92 -6.08
N ASP A 182 -14.30 18.60 -5.48
CA ASP A 182 -14.49 19.76 -4.59
C ASP A 182 -15.51 19.48 -3.45
N TYR A 183 -15.48 18.24 -2.92
CA TYR A 183 -16.29 17.87 -1.77
C TYR A 183 -15.90 18.76 -0.58
N ARG A 184 -16.88 19.39 0.01
CA ARG A 184 -16.69 20.16 1.24
C ARG A 184 -17.30 19.38 2.38
N TYR A 185 -16.45 18.96 3.31
CA TYR A 185 -16.93 18.44 4.57
C TYR A 185 -17.71 19.55 5.28
N LYS A 186 -19.02 19.43 5.24
CA LYS A 186 -19.95 20.21 6.03
C LYS A 186 -20.61 19.24 6.98
N THR A 187 -21.13 19.75 8.09
CA THR A 187 -21.89 18.97 9.06
C THR A 187 -22.92 18.04 8.37
N SER A 188 -23.25 16.94 8.96
CA SER A 188 -24.02 15.80 8.46
C SER A 188 -25.31 16.08 7.66
N ALA A 189 -25.75 17.34 7.56
CA ALA A 189 -26.96 17.74 6.88
C ALA A 189 -26.75 18.31 5.45
N ASP A 190 -25.51 18.59 5.03
CA ASP A 190 -25.26 19.30 3.75
C ASP A 190 -24.08 18.68 3.01
N LEU A 191 -24.30 17.46 2.49
CA LEU A 191 -23.35 16.72 1.65
C LEU A 191 -23.46 17.19 0.20
N SER A 192 -22.92 18.35 -0.11
CA SER A 192 -22.81 18.81 -1.50
C SER A 192 -21.44 18.48 -2.07
N GLY A 193 -21.42 17.80 -3.20
CA GLY A 193 -20.18 17.37 -3.90
C GLY A 193 -19.99 15.85 -3.89
N SER A 194 -18.94 15.39 -4.49
CA SER A 194 -18.56 13.98 -4.54
C SER A 194 -17.07 13.84 -4.30
N MET A 195 -16.68 12.80 -3.54
CA MET A 195 -15.27 12.46 -3.36
C MET A 195 -14.71 11.68 -4.56
N THR A 196 -15.59 11.19 -5.44
CA THR A 196 -15.21 10.46 -6.64
C THR A 196 -15.05 11.41 -7.83
N GLY A 197 -14.18 11.06 -8.76
CA GLY A 197 -13.94 11.84 -9.97
C GLY A 197 -13.50 10.98 -11.14
N LEU A 198 -13.39 11.59 -12.31
CA LEU A 198 -12.96 10.89 -13.52
C LEU A 198 -11.49 11.15 -13.88
N THR A 199 -10.87 12.13 -13.25
CA THR A 199 -9.46 12.49 -13.47
C THR A 199 -8.80 12.87 -12.16
N ALA A 200 -7.54 12.50 -12.03
CA ALA A 200 -6.69 12.93 -10.94
C ALA A 200 -5.22 12.99 -11.38
N THR A 201 -4.43 13.73 -10.63
CA THR A 201 -2.97 13.75 -10.76
C THR A 201 -2.40 13.76 -9.35
N THR A 202 -1.37 12.95 -9.11
CA THR A 202 -0.66 12.92 -7.83
C THR A 202 0.07 14.24 -7.59
N TYR A 203 0.37 14.55 -6.34
CA TYR A 203 0.96 15.84 -5.97
C TYR A 203 2.35 16.10 -6.61
N SER A 204 3.09 15.06 -6.93
CA SER A 204 4.38 15.17 -7.63
C SER A 204 4.20 15.52 -9.11
N GLY A 205 3.01 15.28 -9.68
CA GLY A 205 2.74 15.37 -11.11
C GLY A 205 3.26 14.20 -11.94
N ASN A 206 3.87 13.19 -11.32
CA ASN A 206 4.46 12.06 -12.05
C ASN A 206 3.43 11.02 -12.50
N VAL A 207 2.26 10.98 -11.84
CA VAL A 207 1.19 10.04 -12.17
C VAL A 207 -0.11 10.79 -12.39
N SER A 208 -0.79 10.49 -13.48
CA SER A 208 -2.13 10.98 -13.75
C SER A 208 -3.06 9.84 -14.16
N PHE A 209 -4.32 10.01 -13.83
CA PHE A 209 -5.39 9.06 -14.08
C PHE A 209 -6.50 9.72 -14.87
N SER A 210 -7.06 9.00 -15.84
CA SER A 210 -8.34 9.36 -16.46
C SER A 210 -9.19 8.12 -16.64
N ALA A 211 -10.49 8.23 -16.36
CA ALA A 211 -11.42 7.12 -16.44
C ALA A 211 -12.54 7.40 -17.43
N LEU A 212 -12.89 6.39 -18.21
CA LEU A 212 -14.08 6.31 -19.03
C LEU A 212 -15.04 5.31 -18.36
N PRO A 213 -16.04 5.78 -17.63
CA PRO A 213 -16.98 4.90 -16.92
C PRO A 213 -17.96 4.24 -17.88
N SER A 214 -18.41 3.04 -17.49
CA SER A 214 -19.52 2.32 -18.10
C SER A 214 -20.40 1.69 -17.03
N GLU A 215 -21.49 1.04 -17.40
CA GLU A 215 -22.36 0.31 -16.46
C GLU A 215 -21.63 -0.87 -15.81
N THR A 216 -20.69 -1.48 -16.51
CA THR A 216 -19.96 -2.68 -16.08
C THR A 216 -18.56 -2.40 -15.54
N GLY A 217 -18.13 -1.13 -15.47
CA GLY A 217 -16.80 -0.77 -14.96
C GLY A 217 -16.29 0.55 -15.50
N ALA A 218 -14.99 0.70 -15.49
CA ALA A 218 -14.31 1.85 -16.08
C ALA A 218 -13.02 1.41 -16.79
N VAL A 219 -12.73 2.06 -17.92
CA VAL A 219 -11.42 1.98 -18.55
C VAL A 219 -10.57 3.12 -17.99
N VAL A 220 -9.54 2.77 -17.24
CA VAL A 220 -8.65 3.72 -16.58
C VAL A 220 -7.35 3.81 -17.36
N THR A 221 -7.07 4.99 -17.92
CA THR A 221 -5.78 5.30 -18.51
C THR A 221 -4.87 5.90 -17.45
N ILE A 222 -3.73 5.29 -17.26
CA ILE A 222 -2.72 5.72 -16.30
C ILE A 222 -1.51 6.20 -17.09
N THR A 223 -1.10 7.43 -16.84
CA THR A 223 0.15 7.99 -17.35
C THR A 223 1.10 8.14 -16.18
N LYS A 224 2.23 7.45 -16.22
CA LYS A 224 3.28 7.51 -15.20
C LYS A 224 4.58 7.91 -15.84
N LYS A 225 5.27 8.89 -15.25
CA LYS A 225 6.63 9.23 -15.64
C LYS A 225 7.52 7.98 -15.54
N ALA A 226 8.29 7.72 -16.58
CA ALA A 226 9.19 6.57 -16.56
C ALA A 226 10.20 6.70 -15.42
N ASP A 227 10.32 5.62 -14.66
CA ASP A 227 11.40 5.49 -13.69
C ASP A 227 12.67 5.09 -14.43
N VAL A 228 13.68 5.92 -14.32
CA VAL A 228 15.02 5.70 -14.88
C VAL A 228 16.08 5.65 -13.77
N THR A 229 15.65 5.65 -12.52
CA THR A 229 16.51 5.69 -11.35
C THR A 229 16.82 4.27 -10.91
N PRO A 230 18.10 3.86 -10.88
CA PRO A 230 18.44 2.56 -10.33
C PRO A 230 18.06 2.45 -8.84
N PRO A 231 17.67 1.26 -8.37
CA PRO A 231 17.44 1.04 -6.96
C PRO A 231 18.73 1.26 -6.14
N PRO A 232 18.60 1.53 -4.84
CA PRO A 232 19.77 1.72 -3.98
C PRO A 232 20.62 0.45 -3.89
N VAL A 233 21.92 0.65 -3.75
CA VAL A 233 22.89 -0.45 -3.60
C VAL A 233 22.58 -1.24 -2.33
N PRO A 234 22.42 -2.57 -2.40
CA PRO A 234 22.14 -3.40 -1.24
C PRO A 234 23.28 -3.37 -0.21
N ALA A 235 22.94 -3.21 1.06
CA ALA A 235 23.89 -3.45 2.13
C ALA A 235 23.96 -4.95 2.45
N VAL A 236 25.12 -5.55 2.30
CA VAL A 236 25.37 -6.94 2.68
C VAL A 236 26.02 -6.92 4.06
N LEU A 237 25.38 -7.58 5.04
CA LEU A 237 26.02 -7.76 6.34
C LEU A 237 27.20 -8.72 6.17
N PRO A 238 28.40 -8.38 6.68
CA PRO A 238 29.55 -9.24 6.58
C PRO A 238 29.29 -10.52 7.38
N VAL A 239 29.37 -11.66 6.69
CA VAL A 239 29.35 -12.97 7.32
C VAL A 239 30.67 -13.62 6.99
N GLU A 240 31.57 -13.66 7.95
CA GLU A 240 32.91 -14.13 7.72
C GLU A 240 33.01 -15.66 7.55
N GLN A 241 32.15 -16.40 8.19
CA GLN A 241 32.13 -17.86 8.14
C GLN A 241 30.73 -18.47 8.16
N TRP A 242 30.45 -19.39 7.25
CA TRP A 242 29.24 -20.17 7.16
C TRP A 242 29.50 -21.65 7.42
N ARG A 243 28.68 -22.23 8.28
CA ARG A 243 28.73 -23.67 8.63
C ARG A 243 27.61 -24.45 7.93
N SER A 244 27.13 -23.96 6.81
CA SER A 244 26.09 -24.57 6.00
C SER A 244 26.41 -24.39 4.51
N PRO A 245 26.10 -25.35 3.64
CA PRO A 245 26.25 -25.17 2.19
C PRO A 245 25.27 -24.13 1.63
N ASN A 246 24.31 -23.70 2.44
CA ASN A 246 23.32 -22.71 2.04
C ASN A 246 23.61 -21.37 2.74
N MET A 247 24.21 -20.45 2.01
CA MET A 247 24.50 -19.13 2.50
C MET A 247 23.24 -18.27 2.55
N THR A 248 22.82 -17.85 3.74
CA THR A 248 21.73 -16.91 3.94
C THR A 248 22.26 -15.47 3.92
N ILE A 249 21.70 -14.64 3.07
CA ILE A 249 22.03 -13.24 2.97
C ILE A 249 20.93 -12.44 3.61
N ILE A 250 21.22 -11.78 4.71
CA ILE A 250 20.28 -10.87 5.37
C ILE A 250 20.50 -9.50 4.76
N LYS A 251 19.46 -8.96 4.14
CA LYS A 251 19.45 -7.60 3.63
C LYS A 251 18.82 -6.64 4.64
N GLN A 252 19.33 -5.44 4.74
CA GLN A 252 18.67 -4.35 5.44
C GLN A 252 18.09 -3.37 4.43
N GLY A 253 16.81 -3.03 4.66
CA GLY A 253 16.02 -1.95 4.08
C GLY A 253 16.27 -1.63 2.61
N PHE A 254 15.35 -2.00 1.73
CA PHE A 254 15.47 -1.62 0.34
C PHE A 254 14.11 -1.22 -0.18
N GLU A 255 13.97 0.05 -0.39
CA GLU A 255 12.85 0.62 -1.10
C GLU A 255 13.43 1.34 -2.32
N ASP A 256 12.97 0.96 -3.47
CA ASP A 256 13.12 1.79 -4.64
C ASP A 256 12.25 3.04 -4.47
N ALA A 257 12.72 4.20 -4.94
CA ALA A 257 12.01 5.46 -4.74
C ALA A 257 10.74 5.55 -5.60
N ASP A 258 10.76 4.98 -6.80
CA ASP A 258 9.72 5.19 -7.81
C ASP A 258 8.97 3.91 -8.20
N THR A 259 9.60 2.75 -7.97
CA THR A 259 9.02 1.43 -8.25
C THR A 259 9.24 0.46 -7.07
N ALA A 260 9.24 -0.83 -7.33
CA ALA A 260 9.48 -1.85 -6.33
C ALA A 260 10.69 -2.71 -6.73
N ILE A 261 11.35 -3.29 -5.76
CA ILE A 261 12.41 -4.27 -6.01
C ILE A 261 11.78 -5.58 -6.48
N SER A 262 12.13 -6.01 -7.69
CA SER A 262 11.68 -7.29 -8.26
C SER A 262 12.60 -8.45 -7.92
N GLY A 263 13.88 -8.18 -7.64
CA GLY A 263 14.83 -9.24 -7.37
C GLY A 263 16.26 -8.76 -7.12
N TYR A 264 17.15 -9.72 -7.02
CA TYR A 264 18.56 -9.50 -6.76
C TYR A 264 19.44 -10.42 -7.62
N GLU A 265 20.57 -9.90 -8.03
CA GLU A 265 21.67 -10.71 -8.59
C GLU A 265 22.79 -10.78 -7.57
N GLY A 266 23.38 -11.97 -7.44
CA GLY A 266 24.60 -12.21 -6.68
C GLY A 266 25.76 -12.48 -7.63
N GLN A 267 26.95 -11.99 -7.27
CA GLN A 267 28.20 -12.34 -7.94
C GLN A 267 29.07 -13.15 -7.00
N ILE A 268 29.29 -14.41 -7.34
CA ILE A 268 30.13 -15.33 -6.56
C ILE A 268 31.37 -15.64 -7.37
N ASN A 269 32.56 -15.32 -6.84
CA ASN A 269 33.84 -15.45 -7.54
C ASN A 269 33.79 -14.89 -8.98
N GLY A 270 33.11 -13.75 -9.16
CA GLY A 270 32.96 -13.11 -10.47
C GLY A 270 31.81 -13.66 -11.34
N VAL A 271 31.16 -14.76 -10.96
CA VAL A 271 30.05 -15.34 -11.72
C VAL A 271 28.72 -14.78 -11.22
N VAL A 272 27.95 -14.18 -12.14
CA VAL A 272 26.64 -13.58 -11.83
C VAL A 272 25.55 -14.63 -11.88
N GLN A 273 24.68 -14.62 -10.88
CA GLN A 273 23.51 -15.49 -10.81
C GLN A 273 22.32 -14.76 -10.15
N THR A 274 21.11 -15.12 -10.55
CA THR A 274 19.88 -14.63 -9.89
C THR A 274 19.75 -15.27 -8.52
N LEU A 275 19.61 -14.45 -7.47
CA LEU A 275 19.39 -14.92 -6.11
C LEU A 275 17.91 -15.26 -5.92
N LYS A 276 17.63 -16.47 -5.44
CA LYS A 276 16.28 -16.89 -5.09
C LYS A 276 15.90 -16.32 -3.73
N ALA A 277 14.72 -15.76 -3.70
CA ALA A 277 14.09 -15.32 -2.48
C ALA A 277 13.41 -16.49 -1.77
N VAL A 278 13.30 -16.41 -0.46
CA VAL A 278 12.51 -17.33 0.33
C VAL A 278 11.52 -16.52 1.15
N ASP A 279 10.26 -16.94 1.07
CA ASP A 279 9.22 -16.41 1.93
C ASP A 279 9.56 -16.74 3.39
N VAL A 280 9.65 -15.70 4.20
CA VAL A 280 9.83 -15.85 5.64
C VAL A 280 8.49 -15.55 6.29
N ASP A 281 8.00 -16.47 7.10
CA ASP A 281 6.80 -16.28 7.91
C ASP A 281 6.87 -14.98 8.73
N GLY A 282 5.80 -14.20 8.73
CA GLY A 282 5.65 -13.00 9.55
C GLY A 282 5.88 -11.66 8.85
N TRP A 283 5.89 -11.62 7.51
CA TRP A 283 5.89 -10.36 6.77
C TRP A 283 4.52 -9.66 6.89
N GLN A 284 4.55 -8.34 7.10
CA GLN A 284 3.37 -7.49 7.09
C GLN A 284 3.44 -6.54 5.89
N PRO A 285 2.37 -6.43 5.07
CA PRO A 285 2.33 -5.44 4.01
C PRO A 285 2.45 -4.02 4.57
N THR A 286 3.26 -3.21 3.90
CA THR A 286 3.36 -1.77 4.20
C THR A 286 2.57 -0.98 3.16
N TYR A 287 2.25 0.27 3.47
CA TYR A 287 1.61 1.19 2.52
C TYR A 287 2.51 1.47 1.28
N LEU A 288 3.82 1.23 1.37
CA LEU A 288 4.75 1.39 0.25
C LEU A 288 4.88 0.13 -0.59
N SER A 289 4.62 -1.02 -0.01
CA SER A 289 4.65 -2.31 -0.70
C SER A 289 3.61 -3.23 -0.07
N PRO A 290 2.35 -3.12 -0.46
CA PRO A 290 1.32 -4.07 -0.03
C PRO A 290 1.62 -5.49 -0.55
N PHE A 291 2.49 -5.61 -1.54
CA PHE A 291 2.94 -6.85 -2.15
C PHE A 291 4.43 -7.07 -1.84
N VAL A 292 4.77 -8.24 -1.39
CA VAL A 292 6.04 -8.61 -0.73
C VAL A 292 7.29 -8.45 -1.60
N ALA A 293 8.32 -7.83 -1.02
CA ALA A 293 9.71 -8.11 -1.40
C ALA A 293 10.35 -9.03 -0.37
N PRO A 294 11.02 -10.11 -0.78
CA PRO A 294 11.60 -11.08 0.14
C PRO A 294 12.72 -10.48 0.99
N LYS A 295 12.69 -10.77 2.29
CA LYS A 295 13.70 -10.28 3.24
C LYS A 295 14.98 -11.12 3.24
N THR A 296 14.89 -12.37 2.83
CA THR A 296 16.02 -13.31 2.92
C THR A 296 16.33 -13.91 1.57
N LEU A 297 17.58 -13.90 1.20
CA LEU A 297 18.09 -14.43 -0.05
C LEU A 297 19.01 -15.60 0.26
N TYR A 298 19.02 -16.61 -0.59
CA TYR A 298 19.90 -17.77 -0.45
C TYR A 298 20.79 -17.94 -1.66
N VAL A 299 22.02 -18.32 -1.36
CA VAL A 299 22.90 -19.04 -2.28
C VAL A 299 22.96 -20.48 -1.79
N ARG A 300 22.61 -21.44 -2.63
CA ARG A 300 22.53 -22.86 -2.27
C ARG A 300 23.71 -23.64 -2.82
N ASP A 301 24.00 -24.76 -2.16
CA ASP A 301 24.90 -25.79 -2.65
C ASP A 301 26.33 -25.30 -2.90
N LEU A 302 26.82 -24.37 -2.09
CA LEU A 302 28.22 -23.95 -2.13
C LEU A 302 29.10 -25.04 -1.51
N PRO A 303 30.08 -25.61 -2.25
CA PRO A 303 31.12 -26.46 -1.66
C PRO A 303 31.89 -25.74 -0.57
N GLU A 304 32.60 -26.53 0.25
CA GLU A 304 33.59 -25.98 1.20
C GLU A 304 34.64 -25.19 0.47
N GLY A 305 34.95 -23.98 0.98
CA GLY A 305 35.93 -23.10 0.36
C GLY A 305 35.77 -21.63 0.68
N SER A 306 36.62 -20.82 0.12
CA SER A 306 36.60 -19.37 0.24
C SER A 306 36.03 -18.72 -1.03
N TYR A 307 35.09 -17.79 -0.83
CA TYR A 307 34.36 -17.13 -1.90
C TYR A 307 34.45 -15.61 -1.78
N THR A 308 34.35 -14.94 -2.90
CA THR A 308 34.02 -13.52 -2.94
C THR A 308 32.55 -13.37 -3.30
N PHE A 309 31.84 -12.50 -2.61
CA PHE A 309 30.43 -12.25 -2.83
C PHE A 309 30.12 -10.75 -2.93
N ALA A 310 29.34 -10.38 -3.93
CA ALA A 310 28.71 -9.07 -4.05
C ALA A 310 27.28 -9.25 -4.55
N MET A 311 26.39 -8.29 -4.31
CA MET A 311 25.03 -8.32 -4.84
C MET A 311 24.59 -6.96 -5.35
N ARG A 312 23.56 -6.96 -6.21
CA ARG A 312 22.86 -5.78 -6.65
C ARG A 312 21.35 -6.01 -6.69
N ALA A 313 20.59 -4.94 -6.54
CA ALA A 313 19.15 -4.96 -6.65
C ALA A 313 18.70 -4.72 -8.10
N ILE A 314 17.53 -5.23 -8.43
CA ILE A 314 16.83 -5.01 -9.70
C ILE A 314 15.42 -4.54 -9.35
N ASP A 315 14.98 -3.43 -9.92
CA ASP A 315 13.61 -2.98 -9.79
C ASP A 315 12.66 -3.75 -10.74
N ILE A 316 11.37 -3.47 -10.63
CA ILE A 316 10.36 -4.21 -11.39
C ILE A 316 10.33 -3.86 -12.87
N ILE A 317 10.95 -2.74 -13.27
CA ILE A 317 11.06 -2.34 -14.68
C ILE A 317 12.44 -2.63 -15.27
N GLY A 318 13.36 -3.19 -14.49
CA GLY A 318 14.64 -3.73 -14.93
C GLY A 318 15.86 -2.84 -14.71
N ASN A 319 15.74 -1.67 -14.05
CA ASN A 319 16.92 -0.89 -13.66
C ASN A 319 17.71 -1.66 -12.59
N LYS A 320 19.02 -1.56 -12.67
CA LYS A 320 19.93 -2.30 -11.79
C LYS A 320 20.78 -1.33 -10.98
N SER A 321 20.91 -1.58 -9.68
CA SER A 321 21.85 -0.84 -8.83
C SER A 321 23.29 -1.16 -9.21
N ASP A 322 24.21 -0.35 -8.71
CA ASP A 322 25.60 -0.75 -8.63
C ASP A 322 25.76 -2.00 -7.73
N TRP A 323 26.89 -2.67 -7.87
CA TRP A 323 27.26 -3.78 -7.02
C TRP A 323 27.60 -3.30 -5.60
N SER A 324 27.18 -4.07 -4.59
CA SER A 324 27.65 -3.86 -3.23
C SER A 324 29.16 -4.03 -3.12
N LYS A 325 29.73 -3.58 -2.01
CA LYS A 325 31.13 -3.92 -1.71
C LYS A 325 31.30 -5.43 -1.65
N THR A 326 32.36 -5.94 -2.30
CA THR A 326 32.68 -7.36 -2.29
C THR A 326 33.06 -7.79 -0.87
N GLN A 327 32.42 -8.85 -0.41
CA GLN A 327 32.70 -9.52 0.85
C GLN A 327 33.47 -10.81 0.61
N LYS A 328 34.34 -11.19 1.54
CA LYS A 328 34.95 -12.53 1.58
C LYS A 328 34.10 -13.40 2.50
N VAL A 329 33.79 -14.59 2.03
CA VAL A 329 32.97 -15.56 2.75
C VAL A 329 33.64 -16.91 2.69
N THR A 330 33.77 -17.58 3.82
CA THR A 330 34.28 -18.95 3.89
C THR A 330 33.15 -19.90 4.24
N VAL A 331 32.95 -20.92 3.42
CA VAL A 331 32.04 -22.05 3.70
C VAL A 331 32.90 -23.13 4.34
N ASP A 332 32.62 -23.44 5.60
CA ASP A 332 33.28 -24.48 6.38
C ASP A 332 32.27 -25.49 6.86
N LEU A 333 32.25 -26.65 6.24
CA LEU A 333 31.33 -27.74 6.52
C LEU A 333 31.92 -28.73 7.57
N GLY A 334 33.10 -28.45 8.07
CA GLY A 334 33.77 -29.23 9.11
C GLY A 334 32.97 -29.28 10.41
N ARG A 335 33.03 -30.41 11.13
CA ARG A 335 32.47 -30.49 12.48
C ARG A 335 33.31 -29.62 13.42
N PRO A 336 32.71 -28.87 14.36
CA PRO A 336 33.46 -28.24 15.42
C PRO A 336 34.26 -29.30 16.18
N THR A 337 35.56 -29.14 16.26
CA THR A 337 36.46 -29.96 17.10
C THR A 337 36.27 -29.60 18.56
#